data_3d2a43f0ede90dc17dd8a566edd9a8c4
#
_entry.id   3d2a43f0ede90dc17dd8a566edd9a8c4
#
_cell.length_a   1.000
_cell.length_b   1.000
_cell.length_c   1.000
_cell.angle_alpha   90.00
_cell.angle_beta   90.00
_cell.angle_gamma   90.00
#
_symmetry.space_group_name_H-M   'P 1'
#
loop_
_entity.id
_entity.type
_entity.pdbx_description
1 polymer ?
#
loop_
_entity_poly.entity_id
_entity_poly.type
_entity_poly.pdbx_seq_one_letter_code
_entity_poly.pdbx_strand_id
1 'polypeptide(L)'
;MSGSDQQVDRSKDISQPLDKLGPDETLKAHSDYLRGTIMLGLLDRITGGVKFEDNKLMKFHGIYQQDDRDIRDERRRQKLEPDFRFMIRVRLPGGICTSEQWLKIDALARQHGGDTVRLTTRQTFQFHWVLKEEVRDTIQGLHDVLLDTVAACGDDSRGVMCTADPRDSSIHADLAALSKQVSDHVIPKTHAYHEIWYGAERVATSEPEEPFYGPTYLPRKFKIGFVLPPSNDIDVYTQDLGFIAIAGPKGVEGFNVSIGGGMGRTDNEPHTYPRLADVIGYIPRDRLIAATDAVMGVQRDFGNRAERARARFKYTIDDKGLDWVKGEIERRMGSSFEPARPFQFDSNGDQFGWHQNDNGRLNYTLFIANGRVSNLEGCRIMDGLRAIAHVHDGVFRLTPNQNLIIADVAADARAGIDALLAEYGLADSNAQSALRLNSIACVAMPTCGLAMAEAERYLPDLITRIDAILADNGLLEEPITIRMSGCPNGCSRPYVAEIAMTGRAPGKYNLYVGGGFHGERLNVMIRENIGEAAILEILGEQFGRFARERQPGEHFGDFVLRAGYLNAA
;
A
#
# COMPACT_ATOMS: atom_id res chain seq x y z
N MET A 1 25.23 14.79 39.24
CA MET A 1 25.83 15.05 37.92
C MET A 1 25.19 14.06 36.97
N SER A 2 24.10 14.44 36.31
CA SER A 2 23.40 13.63 35.35
C SER A 2 24.07 13.84 33.99
N GLY A 3 24.91 12.89 33.59
CA GLY A 3 25.40 12.85 32.23
C GLY A 3 24.22 12.68 31.29
N SER A 4 24.00 13.64 30.41
CA SER A 4 23.12 13.52 29.29
C SER A 4 23.61 12.33 28.43
N ASP A 5 22.97 11.19 28.52
CA ASP A 5 23.07 10.15 27.50
C ASP A 5 22.56 10.76 26.17
N GLN A 6 23.42 11.47 25.47
CA GLN A 6 23.25 11.77 24.07
C GLN A 6 23.27 10.43 23.37
N GLN A 7 22.10 9.94 23.06
CA GLN A 7 21.93 8.66 22.40
C GLN A 7 22.51 8.78 20.98
N VAL A 8 23.61 8.08 20.75
CA VAL A 8 24.33 8.08 19.48
C VAL A 8 23.40 7.58 18.37
N ASP A 9 23.32 8.32 17.28
CA ASP A 9 22.57 7.93 16.09
C ASP A 9 23.16 6.64 15.48
N ARG A 10 22.54 5.52 15.76
CA ARG A 10 23.01 4.19 15.36
C ARG A 10 22.86 3.91 13.87
N SER A 11 22.17 4.78 13.11
CA SER A 11 22.06 4.65 11.67
C SER A 11 23.34 5.08 10.94
N LYS A 12 24.11 5.98 11.54
CA LYS A 12 25.37 6.49 10.99
C LYS A 12 26.59 5.81 11.59
N ASP A 13 26.48 5.42 12.84
CA ASP A 13 27.54 4.71 13.56
C ASP A 13 26.98 3.41 14.15
N ILE A 14 27.30 2.28 13.52
CA ILE A 14 26.96 0.96 14.04
C ILE A 14 27.94 0.66 15.17
N SER A 15 27.68 1.24 16.34
CA SER A 15 28.50 1.02 17.56
C SER A 15 28.38 -0.40 18.10
N GLN A 16 27.38 -1.18 17.64
CA GLN A 16 27.29 -2.60 17.95
C GLN A 16 28.04 -3.42 16.89
N PRO A 17 28.76 -4.46 17.29
CA PRO A 17 29.35 -5.41 16.36
C PRO A 17 28.30 -5.96 15.40
N LEU A 18 28.62 -6.01 14.10
CA LEU A 18 27.69 -6.45 13.05
C LEU A 18 27.22 -7.90 13.23
N ASP A 19 28.05 -8.75 13.87
CA ASP A 19 27.74 -10.14 14.21
C ASP A 19 26.61 -10.30 15.24
N LYS A 20 26.27 -9.22 15.96
CA LYS A 20 25.13 -9.17 16.89
C LYS A 20 23.85 -8.65 16.25
N LEU A 21 23.92 -8.16 15.03
CA LEU A 21 22.77 -7.70 14.27
C LEU A 21 22.20 -8.83 13.40
N GLY A 22 20.94 -8.68 12.99
CA GLY A 22 20.33 -9.60 12.02
C GLY A 22 21.05 -9.55 10.66
N PRO A 23 21.02 -10.64 9.88
CA PRO A 23 21.77 -10.73 8.61
C PRO A 23 21.36 -9.67 7.58
N ASP A 24 20.13 -9.15 7.63
CA ASP A 24 19.68 -8.07 6.75
C ASP A 24 20.38 -6.74 7.09
N GLU A 25 20.68 -6.49 8.37
CA GLU A 25 21.42 -5.30 8.82
C GLU A 25 22.89 -5.33 8.36
N THR A 26 23.51 -6.50 8.50
CA THR A 26 24.88 -6.75 8.01
C THR A 26 24.96 -6.55 6.49
N LEU A 27 24.00 -7.09 5.75
CA LEU A 27 23.92 -6.91 4.30
C LEU A 27 23.82 -5.42 3.92
N LYS A 28 22.93 -4.66 4.57
CA LYS A 28 22.79 -3.21 4.32
C LYS A 28 24.08 -2.46 4.59
N ALA A 29 24.71 -2.73 5.73
CA ALA A 29 25.95 -2.07 6.13
C ALA A 29 27.10 -2.25 5.11
N HIS A 30 27.19 -3.43 4.48
CA HIS A 30 28.25 -3.74 3.52
C HIS A 30 27.83 -3.50 2.05
N SER A 31 26.67 -2.91 1.82
CA SER A 31 26.10 -2.81 0.46
C SER A 31 26.59 -1.59 -0.34
N ASP A 32 27.48 -0.78 0.22
CA ASP A 32 27.83 0.52 -0.38
C ASP A 32 26.55 1.32 -0.72
N TYR A 33 25.77 1.61 0.33
CA TYR A 33 24.50 2.34 0.21
C TYR A 33 23.55 1.72 -0.82
N LEU A 34 23.24 0.44 -0.65
CA LEU A 34 22.28 -0.35 -1.44
C LEU A 34 22.72 -0.70 -2.88
N ARG A 35 23.95 -0.39 -3.26
CA ARG A 35 24.47 -0.76 -4.58
C ARG A 35 24.69 -2.25 -4.72
N GLY A 36 25.40 -2.85 -3.78
CA GLY A 36 25.78 -4.25 -3.84
C GLY A 36 26.46 -4.62 -5.17
N THR A 37 26.08 -5.75 -5.71
CA THR A 37 26.49 -6.20 -7.04
C THR A 37 25.35 -6.21 -8.06
N ILE A 38 24.30 -5.39 -7.83
CA ILE A 38 23.06 -5.36 -8.63
C ILE A 38 23.37 -5.19 -10.12
N MET A 39 24.23 -4.22 -10.48
CA MET A 39 24.56 -3.97 -11.87
C MET A 39 25.22 -5.17 -12.55
N LEU A 40 26.12 -5.87 -11.85
CA LEU A 40 26.73 -7.09 -12.37
C LEU A 40 25.71 -8.21 -12.54
N GLY A 41 24.79 -8.35 -11.56
CA GLY A 41 23.69 -9.31 -11.62
C GLY A 41 22.72 -9.07 -12.78
N LEU A 42 22.41 -7.81 -13.09
CA LEU A 42 21.56 -7.45 -14.23
C LEU A 42 22.25 -7.66 -15.59
N LEU A 43 23.58 -7.58 -15.64
CA LEU A 43 24.35 -7.81 -16.86
C LEU A 43 24.63 -9.30 -17.11
N ASP A 44 24.55 -10.15 -16.09
CA ASP A 44 24.73 -11.59 -16.24
C ASP A 44 23.62 -12.19 -17.13
N ARG A 45 24.01 -12.96 -18.17
CA ARG A 45 23.11 -13.61 -19.13
C ARG A 45 22.99 -15.12 -18.91
N ILE A 46 23.64 -15.68 -17.88
CA ILE A 46 23.64 -17.13 -17.63
C ILE A 46 22.32 -17.57 -16.97
N THR A 47 21.79 -16.75 -16.08
CA THR A 47 20.51 -17.02 -15.39
C THR A 47 19.52 -15.88 -15.60
N GLY A 48 18.22 -16.16 -15.58
CA GLY A 48 17.16 -15.16 -15.58
C GLY A 48 16.99 -14.42 -14.24
N GLY A 49 17.65 -14.89 -13.16
CA GLY A 49 17.58 -14.31 -11.83
C GLY A 49 18.81 -13.47 -11.45
N VAL A 50 18.80 -12.96 -10.22
CA VAL A 50 19.94 -12.31 -9.55
C VAL A 50 20.25 -13.03 -8.23
N LYS A 51 21.42 -12.75 -7.65
CA LYS A 51 21.83 -13.32 -6.36
C LYS A 51 20.86 -12.93 -5.24
N PHE A 52 20.81 -13.75 -4.20
CA PHE A 52 19.92 -13.54 -3.06
C PHE A 52 20.16 -12.17 -2.37
N GLU A 53 21.41 -11.78 -2.20
CA GLU A 53 21.81 -10.50 -1.61
C GLU A 53 21.34 -9.33 -2.46
N ASP A 54 21.58 -9.37 -3.77
CA ASP A 54 21.14 -8.36 -4.71
C ASP A 54 19.61 -8.28 -4.77
N ASN A 55 18.89 -9.41 -4.76
CA ASN A 55 17.43 -9.42 -4.67
C ASN A 55 16.91 -8.74 -3.39
N LYS A 56 17.64 -8.82 -2.27
CA LYS A 56 17.27 -8.08 -1.05
C LYS A 56 17.49 -6.58 -1.21
N LEU A 57 18.61 -6.17 -1.79
CA LEU A 57 18.95 -4.76 -2.01
C LEU A 57 18.04 -4.12 -3.07
N MET A 58 17.73 -4.82 -4.16
CA MET A 58 16.82 -4.35 -5.21
C MET A 58 15.45 -3.92 -4.68
N LYS A 59 15.02 -4.46 -3.53
CA LYS A 59 13.75 -4.04 -2.89
C LYS A 59 13.73 -2.57 -2.53
N PHE A 60 14.86 -1.98 -2.13
CA PHE A 60 14.96 -0.56 -1.84
C PHE A 60 14.81 0.33 -3.09
N HIS A 61 15.10 -0.27 -4.25
CA HIS A 61 14.91 0.34 -5.57
C HIS A 61 13.55 -0.01 -6.19
N GLY A 62 12.60 -0.50 -5.39
CA GLY A 62 11.24 -0.82 -5.84
C GLY A 62 11.09 -2.15 -6.58
N ILE A 63 12.14 -2.95 -6.67
CA ILE A 63 12.21 -4.14 -7.53
C ILE A 63 12.18 -5.42 -6.68
N TYR A 64 11.38 -6.42 -7.11
CA TYR A 64 11.35 -7.76 -6.51
C TYR A 64 11.57 -8.81 -7.60
N GLN A 65 12.56 -9.67 -7.41
CA GLN A 65 12.60 -10.90 -8.17
C GLN A 65 11.47 -11.82 -7.70
N GLN A 66 10.72 -12.30 -8.65
CA GLN A 66 9.60 -13.24 -8.53
C GLN A 66 9.78 -14.36 -9.55
N ASP A 67 8.85 -15.27 -9.63
CA ASP A 67 8.76 -16.27 -10.69
C ASP A 67 7.30 -16.63 -10.94
N ASP A 68 7.00 -17.18 -12.11
CA ASP A 68 5.68 -17.73 -12.39
C ASP A 68 5.48 -19.03 -11.62
N ARG A 69 4.64 -18.97 -10.60
CA ARG A 69 4.36 -20.10 -9.70
C ARG A 69 3.40 -21.11 -10.30
N ASP A 70 2.63 -20.76 -11.32
CA ASP A 70 1.71 -21.69 -11.98
C ASP A 70 2.47 -22.77 -12.74
N ILE A 71 3.64 -22.44 -13.29
CA ILE A 71 4.50 -23.36 -14.04
C ILE A 71 5.72 -23.85 -13.25
N ARG A 72 5.91 -23.38 -11.99
CA ARG A 72 7.10 -23.66 -11.17
C ARG A 72 7.38 -25.16 -11.01
N ASP A 73 6.35 -25.94 -10.70
CA ASP A 73 6.51 -27.38 -10.45
C ASP A 73 6.81 -28.16 -11.74
N GLU A 74 6.27 -27.73 -12.87
CA GLU A 74 6.58 -28.31 -14.16
C GLU A 74 8.05 -28.03 -14.54
N ARG A 75 8.50 -26.78 -14.43
CA ARG A 75 9.89 -26.43 -14.66
C ARG A 75 10.86 -27.20 -13.74
N ARG A 76 10.49 -27.36 -12.47
CA ARG A 76 11.27 -28.15 -11.51
C ARG A 76 11.40 -29.63 -11.93
N ARG A 77 10.30 -30.24 -12.42
CA ARG A 77 10.34 -31.63 -12.95
C ARG A 77 11.27 -31.74 -14.16
N GLN A 78 11.28 -30.71 -15.00
CA GLN A 78 12.15 -30.64 -16.18
C GLN A 78 13.60 -30.22 -15.84
N LYS A 79 13.93 -29.97 -14.57
CA LYS A 79 15.24 -29.47 -14.10
C LYS A 79 15.64 -28.12 -14.74
N LEU A 80 14.65 -27.29 -15.08
CA LEU A 80 14.85 -25.91 -15.53
C LEU A 80 14.88 -24.98 -14.32
N GLU A 81 15.56 -23.83 -14.46
CA GLU A 81 15.46 -22.76 -13.47
C GLU A 81 14.02 -22.23 -13.39
N PRO A 82 13.61 -21.58 -12.26
CA PRO A 82 12.34 -20.90 -12.20
C PRO A 82 12.18 -19.89 -13.34
N ASP A 83 10.95 -19.66 -13.79
CA ASP A 83 10.67 -18.61 -14.77
C ASP A 83 10.73 -17.24 -14.08
N PHE A 84 11.96 -16.75 -13.89
CA PHE A 84 12.18 -15.50 -13.17
C PHE A 84 11.55 -14.31 -13.87
N ARG A 85 10.82 -13.53 -13.08
CA ARG A 85 10.19 -12.28 -13.48
C ARG A 85 10.46 -11.22 -12.40
N PHE A 86 10.42 -9.97 -12.79
CA PHE A 86 10.62 -8.89 -11.85
C PHE A 86 9.34 -8.06 -11.72
N MET A 87 8.96 -7.80 -10.47
CA MET A 87 7.96 -6.81 -10.16
C MET A 87 8.65 -5.47 -9.92
N ILE A 88 8.21 -4.43 -10.61
CA ILE A 88 8.68 -3.05 -10.41
C ILE A 88 7.54 -2.22 -9.85
N ARG A 89 7.79 -1.54 -8.73
CA ARG A 89 6.83 -0.63 -8.10
C ARG A 89 7.28 0.80 -8.26
N VAL A 90 6.38 1.63 -8.77
CA VAL A 90 6.59 3.06 -8.92
C VAL A 90 6.40 3.76 -7.57
N ARG A 91 7.13 4.84 -7.31
CA ARG A 91 6.86 5.78 -6.21
C ARG A 91 5.95 6.90 -6.73
N LEU A 92 4.75 7.01 -6.19
CA LEU A 92 3.73 7.95 -6.64
C LEU A 92 3.07 8.61 -5.41
N PRO A 93 3.58 9.77 -4.94
CA PRO A 93 3.04 10.44 -3.76
C PRO A 93 1.56 10.80 -3.93
N GLY A 94 0.72 10.43 -2.95
CA GLY A 94 -0.72 10.68 -2.99
C GLY A 94 -1.48 10.06 -4.16
N GLY A 95 -0.84 9.19 -4.95
CA GLY A 95 -1.47 8.51 -6.08
C GLY A 95 -1.75 9.40 -7.29
N ILE A 96 -1.16 10.59 -7.40
CA ILE A 96 -1.44 11.55 -8.48
C ILE A 96 -0.52 11.27 -9.66
N CYS A 97 -1.11 11.11 -10.85
CA CYS A 97 -0.43 10.77 -12.11
C CYS A 97 -0.95 11.67 -13.23
N THR A 98 -0.05 12.32 -13.98
CA THR A 98 -0.44 13.10 -15.17
C THR A 98 -0.82 12.19 -16.33
N SER A 99 -1.53 12.73 -17.34
CA SER A 99 -1.84 11.99 -18.57
C SER A 99 -0.58 11.51 -19.29
N GLU A 100 0.48 12.31 -19.33
CA GLU A 100 1.77 11.93 -19.91
C GLU A 100 2.40 10.75 -19.17
N GLN A 101 2.41 10.80 -17.83
CA GLN A 101 2.89 9.70 -17.00
C GLN A 101 2.05 8.43 -17.20
N TRP A 102 0.72 8.55 -17.31
CA TRP A 102 -0.16 7.42 -17.61
C TRP A 102 0.18 6.76 -18.94
N LEU A 103 0.34 7.56 -20.02
CA LEU A 103 0.70 7.06 -21.34
C LEU A 103 2.05 6.34 -21.34
N LYS A 104 3.05 6.84 -20.61
CA LYS A 104 4.33 6.16 -20.44
C LYS A 104 4.18 4.84 -19.68
N ILE A 105 3.39 4.80 -18.61
CA ILE A 105 3.11 3.58 -17.86
C ILE A 105 2.40 2.55 -18.72
N ASP A 106 1.37 2.95 -19.50
CA ASP A 106 0.69 2.07 -20.47
C ASP A 106 1.67 1.50 -21.49
N ALA A 107 2.54 2.34 -22.07
CA ALA A 107 3.55 1.89 -23.04
C ALA A 107 4.52 0.87 -22.44
N LEU A 108 5.07 1.15 -21.26
CA LEU A 108 5.98 0.23 -20.56
C LEU A 108 5.28 -1.07 -20.14
N ALA A 109 4.01 -1.01 -19.72
CA ALA A 109 3.23 -2.19 -19.38
C ALA A 109 3.02 -3.11 -20.59
N ARG A 110 2.77 -2.54 -21.78
CA ARG A 110 2.66 -3.29 -23.04
C ARG A 110 4.00 -3.87 -23.49
N GLN A 111 5.06 -3.12 -23.32
CA GLN A 111 6.38 -3.54 -23.78
C GLN A 111 7.04 -4.56 -22.86
N HIS A 112 6.94 -4.38 -21.54
CA HIS A 112 7.70 -5.12 -20.53
C HIS A 112 6.83 -5.78 -19.45
N GLY A 113 5.57 -5.33 -19.28
CA GLY A 113 4.71 -5.73 -18.17
C GLY A 113 3.70 -6.82 -18.49
N GLY A 114 3.79 -7.50 -19.64
CA GLY A 114 2.85 -8.55 -20.05
C GLY A 114 1.44 -8.02 -20.32
N ASP A 115 1.32 -6.87 -20.99
CA ASP A 115 0.06 -6.20 -21.34
C ASP A 115 -0.85 -5.91 -20.14
N THR A 116 -0.25 -5.61 -18.97
CA THR A 116 -1.02 -5.32 -17.76
C THR A 116 -0.24 -4.44 -16.79
N VAL A 117 -0.96 -3.62 -16.03
CA VAL A 117 -0.42 -2.89 -14.89
C VAL A 117 -1.38 -3.00 -13.72
N ARG A 118 -0.88 -2.91 -12.50
CA ARG A 118 -1.72 -3.03 -11.32
C ARG A 118 -1.68 -1.77 -10.46
N LEU A 119 -2.86 -1.26 -10.12
CA LEU A 119 -3.07 -0.24 -9.09
C LEU A 119 -2.99 -0.91 -7.72
N THR A 120 -2.29 -0.31 -6.78
CA THR A 120 -2.05 -0.94 -5.48
C THR A 120 -2.81 -0.27 -4.35
N THR A 121 -2.94 -0.98 -3.23
CA THR A 121 -3.48 -0.44 -1.97
C THR A 121 -2.62 0.67 -1.34
N ARG A 122 -1.54 1.11 -2.01
CA ARG A 122 -0.71 2.26 -1.64
C ARG A 122 -0.64 3.29 -2.75
N GLN A 123 -1.70 3.38 -3.56
CA GLN A 123 -1.88 4.41 -4.57
C GLN A 123 -0.68 4.52 -5.52
N THR A 124 -0.19 3.38 -6.00
CA THR A 124 0.92 3.34 -6.96
C THR A 124 0.77 2.20 -7.94
N PHE A 125 1.62 2.18 -8.96
CA PHE A 125 1.65 1.17 -10.01
C PHE A 125 2.61 0.04 -9.68
N GLN A 126 2.24 -1.18 -10.12
CA GLN A 126 3.14 -2.33 -10.19
C GLN A 126 3.12 -2.90 -11.60
N PHE A 127 4.31 -3.00 -12.18
CA PHE A 127 4.56 -3.88 -13.32
C PHE A 127 4.86 -5.27 -12.80
N HIS A 128 4.33 -6.28 -13.45
CA HIS A 128 4.69 -7.68 -13.24
C HIS A 128 5.23 -8.23 -14.55
N TRP A 129 5.83 -9.41 -14.54
CA TRP A 129 6.31 -10.11 -15.73
C TRP A 129 7.53 -9.49 -16.42
N VAL A 130 8.16 -8.45 -15.86
CA VAL A 130 9.35 -7.81 -16.45
C VAL A 130 10.51 -8.81 -16.46
N LEU A 131 11.18 -8.98 -17.60
CA LEU A 131 12.38 -9.79 -17.71
C LEU A 131 13.59 -9.07 -17.12
N LYS A 132 14.61 -9.82 -16.70
CA LYS A 132 15.83 -9.23 -16.11
C LYS A 132 16.50 -8.19 -17.00
N GLU A 133 16.63 -8.49 -18.27
CA GLU A 133 17.19 -7.60 -19.29
C GLU A 133 16.38 -6.32 -19.52
N GLU A 134 15.10 -6.32 -19.19
CA GLU A 134 14.17 -5.19 -19.40
C GLU A 134 14.05 -4.29 -18.16
N VAL A 135 14.58 -4.72 -17.01
CA VAL A 135 14.49 -3.95 -15.74
C VAL A 135 15.07 -2.55 -15.92
N ARG A 136 16.25 -2.43 -16.54
CA ARG A 136 16.91 -1.13 -16.75
C ARG A 136 16.09 -0.22 -17.66
N ASP A 137 15.60 -0.74 -18.76
CA ASP A 137 14.84 0.05 -19.75
C ASP A 137 13.49 0.50 -19.18
N THR A 138 12.86 -0.35 -18.37
CA THR A 138 11.63 0.00 -17.65
C THR A 138 11.86 1.16 -16.68
N ILE A 139 12.93 1.12 -15.88
CA ILE A 139 13.26 2.20 -14.93
C ILE A 139 13.62 3.48 -15.70
N GLN A 140 14.41 3.39 -16.74
CA GLN A 140 14.78 4.55 -17.56
C GLN A 140 13.55 5.19 -18.19
N GLY A 141 12.62 4.39 -18.72
CA GLY A 141 11.35 4.89 -19.25
C GLY A 141 10.48 5.59 -18.18
N LEU A 142 10.51 5.15 -16.92
CA LEU A 142 9.86 5.88 -15.83
C LEU A 142 10.53 7.22 -15.53
N HIS A 143 11.86 7.27 -15.52
CA HIS A 143 12.62 8.51 -15.32
C HIS A 143 12.36 9.55 -16.42
N ASP A 144 12.12 9.14 -17.66
CA ASP A 144 11.78 10.05 -18.77
C ASP A 144 10.58 10.96 -18.47
N VAL A 145 9.66 10.49 -17.59
CA VAL A 145 8.45 11.23 -17.17
C VAL A 145 8.49 11.61 -15.69
N LEU A 146 9.68 11.70 -15.10
CA LEU A 146 9.92 12.11 -13.73
C LEU A 146 9.23 11.21 -12.67
N LEU A 147 9.06 9.93 -12.98
CA LEU A 147 8.67 8.91 -12.03
C LEU A 147 9.89 8.15 -11.53
N ASP A 148 9.85 7.68 -10.28
CA ASP A 148 10.94 6.96 -9.64
C ASP A 148 10.42 5.65 -9.02
N THR A 149 11.32 4.75 -8.69
CA THR A 149 11.06 3.49 -7.99
C THR A 149 11.78 3.40 -6.64
N VAL A 150 12.68 4.34 -6.35
CA VAL A 150 13.44 4.39 -5.08
C VAL A 150 12.49 4.49 -3.89
N ALA A 151 12.76 3.70 -2.86
CA ALA A 151 11.96 3.61 -1.64
C ALA A 151 10.45 3.28 -1.86
N ALA A 152 10.06 2.82 -3.05
CA ALA A 152 8.73 2.22 -3.23
C ALA A 152 8.61 0.89 -2.47
N CYS A 153 9.73 0.27 -2.12
CA CYS A 153 9.87 -0.95 -1.31
C CYS A 153 11.10 -0.80 -0.39
N GLY A 154 11.48 -1.82 0.38
CA GLY A 154 12.69 -1.80 1.21
C GLY A 154 12.41 -1.53 2.70
N ASP A 155 13.48 -1.36 3.47
CA ASP A 155 13.45 -0.98 4.89
C ASP A 155 13.71 0.54 4.99
N ASP A 156 12.82 1.30 4.44
CA ASP A 156 12.80 2.75 4.29
C ASP A 156 11.38 3.29 4.41
N SER A 157 11.18 4.59 4.18
CA SER A 157 9.86 5.19 4.05
C SER A 157 9.25 4.87 2.68
N ARG A 158 8.19 4.04 2.70
CA ARG A 158 7.42 3.69 1.50
C ARG A 158 6.70 4.89 0.91
N GLY A 159 6.14 4.75 -0.29
CA GLY A 159 5.30 5.78 -0.89
C GLY A 159 4.27 6.31 0.10
N VAL A 160 4.18 7.64 0.23
CA VAL A 160 3.25 8.33 1.12
C VAL A 160 1.86 8.30 0.50
N MET A 161 0.86 7.89 1.28
CA MET A 161 -0.55 7.87 0.87
C MET A 161 -1.25 9.17 1.26
N CYS A 162 -2.28 9.53 0.49
CA CYS A 162 -3.14 10.68 0.77
C CYS A 162 -4.57 10.35 0.37
N THR A 163 -5.55 10.86 1.11
CA THR A 163 -6.98 10.78 0.74
C THR A 163 -7.20 11.11 -0.73
N ALA A 164 -8.00 10.29 -1.40
CA ALA A 164 -8.36 10.42 -2.81
C ALA A 164 -9.89 10.48 -2.97
N ASP A 165 -10.52 11.52 -2.39
CA ASP A 165 -11.96 11.75 -2.51
C ASP A 165 -12.25 12.45 -3.86
N PRO A 166 -13.21 11.95 -4.67
CA PRO A 166 -13.59 12.60 -5.92
C PRO A 166 -14.36 13.92 -5.72
N ARG A 167 -14.88 14.18 -4.52
CA ARG A 167 -15.48 15.47 -4.13
C ARG A 167 -14.38 16.45 -3.75
N ASP A 168 -13.39 16.58 -4.61
CA ASP A 168 -12.15 17.28 -4.36
C ASP A 168 -12.38 18.77 -4.06
N SER A 169 -11.51 19.32 -3.23
CA SER A 169 -11.56 20.71 -2.79
C SER A 169 -10.16 21.29 -2.71
N SER A 170 -10.08 22.61 -2.55
CA SER A 170 -8.82 23.29 -2.28
C SER A 170 -8.09 22.75 -1.05
N ILE A 171 -8.82 22.18 -0.06
CA ILE A 171 -8.24 21.53 1.12
C ILE A 171 -7.59 20.20 0.75
N HIS A 172 -8.20 19.43 -0.14
CA HIS A 172 -7.60 18.17 -0.64
C HIS A 172 -6.32 18.45 -1.43
N ALA A 173 -6.33 19.50 -2.27
CA ALA A 173 -5.15 19.93 -3.02
C ALA A 173 -4.00 20.35 -2.08
N ASP A 174 -4.32 21.11 -1.01
CA ASP A 174 -3.36 21.49 0.02
C ASP A 174 -2.79 20.27 0.76
N LEU A 175 -3.66 19.33 1.15
CA LEU A 175 -3.24 18.07 1.79
C LEU A 175 -2.34 17.23 0.88
N ALA A 176 -2.67 17.12 -0.40
CA ALA A 176 -1.88 16.42 -1.39
C ALA A 176 -0.48 17.04 -1.54
N ALA A 177 -0.39 18.38 -1.57
CA ALA A 177 0.89 19.09 -1.61
C ALA A 177 1.75 18.82 -0.36
N LEU A 178 1.15 18.79 0.84
CA LEU A 178 1.84 18.44 2.09
C LEU A 178 2.31 16.98 2.10
N SER A 179 1.49 16.07 1.60
CA SER A 179 1.87 14.65 1.48
C SER A 179 3.05 14.45 0.53
N LYS A 180 3.06 15.20 -0.60
CA LYS A 180 4.18 15.23 -1.53
C LYS A 180 5.44 15.80 -0.88
N GLN A 181 5.32 16.91 -0.15
CA GLN A 181 6.45 17.50 0.60
C GLN A 181 7.09 16.50 1.54
N VAL A 182 6.29 15.77 2.33
CA VAL A 182 6.82 14.71 3.21
C VAL A 182 7.44 13.59 2.39
N SER A 183 6.83 13.14 1.30
CA SER A 183 7.38 12.09 0.44
C SER A 183 8.74 12.47 -0.14
N ASP A 184 8.90 13.70 -0.62
CA ASP A 184 10.15 14.21 -1.19
C ASP A 184 11.23 14.38 -0.12
N HIS A 185 10.81 14.72 1.12
CA HIS A 185 11.71 14.88 2.26
C HIS A 185 12.29 13.53 2.73
N VAL A 186 11.45 12.49 2.83
CA VAL A 186 11.84 11.19 3.39
C VAL A 186 12.41 10.20 2.37
N ILE A 187 12.54 10.59 1.09
CA ILE A 187 13.19 9.72 0.11
C ILE A 187 14.68 9.62 0.43
N PRO A 188 15.27 8.42 0.39
CA PRO A 188 16.72 8.26 0.55
C PRO A 188 17.49 9.10 -0.46
N LYS A 189 18.60 9.69 -0.05
CA LYS A 189 19.47 10.47 -0.95
C LYS A 189 20.41 9.61 -1.77
N THR A 190 20.44 8.33 -1.49
CA THR A 190 21.25 7.35 -2.22
C THR A 190 20.61 7.05 -3.58
N HIS A 191 21.36 7.29 -4.65
CA HIS A 191 20.93 7.07 -6.02
C HIS A 191 21.79 5.96 -6.66
N ALA A 192 21.46 4.71 -6.39
CA ALA A 192 22.23 3.57 -6.92
C ALA A 192 22.23 3.48 -8.45
N TYR A 193 21.28 4.17 -9.11
CA TYR A 193 21.16 4.21 -10.58
C TYR A 193 21.65 5.52 -11.20
N HIS A 194 22.09 6.50 -10.43
CA HIS A 194 22.60 7.78 -10.90
C HIS A 194 24.14 7.79 -10.92
N GLU A 195 24.74 6.81 -11.56
CA GLU A 195 26.18 6.73 -11.78
C GLU A 195 26.50 7.02 -13.24
N ILE A 196 27.61 7.72 -13.47
CA ILE A 196 28.11 7.92 -14.84
C ILE A 196 29.04 6.77 -15.18
N TRP A 197 28.62 5.98 -16.14
CA TRP A 197 29.37 4.84 -16.66
C TRP A 197 29.86 5.12 -18.09
N TYR A 198 31.13 4.82 -18.33
CA TYR A 198 31.67 4.76 -19.68
C TYR A 198 31.98 3.30 -20.01
N GLY A 199 31.12 2.68 -20.81
CA GLY A 199 31.16 1.23 -21.00
C GLY A 199 30.90 0.45 -19.72
N ALA A 200 31.85 -0.38 -19.30
CA ALA A 200 31.80 -1.14 -18.04
C ALA A 200 32.54 -0.45 -16.87
N GLU A 201 33.08 0.75 -17.08
CA GLU A 201 33.88 1.48 -16.10
C GLU A 201 33.09 2.65 -15.52
N ARG A 202 33.03 2.71 -14.18
CA ARG A 202 32.38 3.81 -13.45
C ARG A 202 33.31 5.03 -13.43
N VAL A 203 32.94 6.10 -14.13
CA VAL A 203 33.81 7.28 -14.32
C VAL A 203 33.58 8.37 -13.31
N ALA A 204 32.40 8.45 -12.69
CA ALA A 204 32.10 9.42 -11.64
C ALA A 204 31.06 8.86 -10.66
N THR A 205 31.34 9.09 -9.37
CA THR A 205 30.40 8.91 -8.28
C THR A 205 30.60 10.08 -7.30
N SER A 206 29.51 10.72 -6.87
CA SER A 206 29.57 11.49 -5.64
C SER A 206 29.67 10.50 -4.48
N GLU A 207 30.46 10.81 -3.46
CA GLU A 207 30.42 10.00 -2.23
C GLU A 207 28.97 9.97 -1.72
N PRO A 208 28.40 8.77 -1.52
CA PRO A 208 27.02 8.67 -1.11
C PRO A 208 26.87 9.14 0.33
N GLU A 209 26.25 10.30 0.51
CA GLU A 209 25.78 10.74 1.82
C GLU A 209 24.31 10.36 1.99
N GLU A 210 24.03 9.57 3.02
CA GLU A 210 22.66 9.28 3.46
C GLU A 210 22.45 9.94 4.84
N PRO A 211 22.11 11.24 4.87
CA PRO A 211 22.20 12.03 6.10
C PRO A 211 21.17 11.61 7.15
N PHE A 212 20.01 11.12 6.74
CA PHE A 212 18.97 10.68 7.67
C PHE A 212 19.09 9.19 7.98
N TYR A 213 19.10 8.35 6.96
CA TYR A 213 19.03 6.90 7.16
C TYR A 213 20.35 6.26 7.59
N GLY A 214 21.47 6.81 7.15
CA GLY A 214 22.79 6.17 7.33
C GLY A 214 22.90 4.84 6.57
N PRO A 215 24.00 4.07 6.80
CA PRO A 215 24.31 2.88 6.00
C PRO A 215 23.35 1.69 6.23
N THR A 216 22.60 1.67 7.33
CA THR A 216 21.69 0.55 7.67
C THR A 216 20.22 0.85 7.44
N TYR A 217 19.88 2.06 7.02
CA TYR A 217 18.51 2.47 6.79
C TYR A 217 17.60 2.20 8.02
N LEU A 218 16.30 1.94 7.80
CA LEU A 218 15.41 1.57 8.91
C LEU A 218 15.51 0.07 9.23
N PRO A 219 15.17 -0.35 10.45
CA PRO A 219 15.07 -1.78 10.80
C PRO A 219 14.03 -2.52 9.94
N ARG A 220 12.98 -1.81 9.49
CA ARG A 220 11.89 -2.37 8.68
C ARG A 220 11.19 -1.27 7.90
N LYS A 221 10.41 -1.66 6.85
CA LYS A 221 9.54 -0.76 6.09
C LYS A 221 8.75 0.15 7.01
N PHE A 222 8.65 1.42 6.63
CA PHE A 222 7.89 2.45 7.32
C PHE A 222 6.82 3.02 6.38
N LYS A 223 5.60 3.23 6.87
CA LYS A 223 4.45 3.66 6.08
C LYS A 223 3.88 4.95 6.64
N ILE A 224 3.71 5.94 5.78
CA ILE A 224 3.12 7.23 6.11
C ILE A 224 1.84 7.42 5.30
N GLY A 225 0.81 8.02 5.93
CA GLY A 225 -0.45 8.34 5.26
C GLY A 225 -1.09 9.60 5.80
N PHE A 226 -1.73 10.35 4.91
CA PHE A 226 -2.47 11.58 5.18
C PHE A 226 -3.94 11.35 4.90
N VAL A 227 -4.80 11.67 5.84
CA VAL A 227 -6.24 11.50 5.71
C VAL A 227 -6.97 12.80 6.03
N LEU A 228 -8.03 13.08 5.26
CA LEU A 228 -8.94 14.21 5.53
C LEU A 228 -10.30 13.65 5.99
N PRO A 229 -10.67 13.82 7.26
CA PRO A 229 -12.03 13.50 7.70
C PRO A 229 -13.08 14.25 6.86
N PRO A 230 -14.27 13.65 6.61
CA PRO A 230 -14.80 12.47 7.28
C PRO A 230 -14.44 11.11 6.65
N SER A 231 -13.65 11.06 5.57
CA SER A 231 -13.24 9.80 4.95
C SER A 231 -12.01 9.22 5.63
N ASN A 232 -11.96 7.88 5.78
CA ASN A 232 -10.77 7.11 6.17
C ASN A 232 -10.36 6.12 5.07
N ASP A 233 -10.37 6.57 3.83
CA ASP A 233 -10.07 5.76 2.64
C ASP A 233 -8.68 5.09 2.68
N ILE A 234 -7.70 5.73 3.33
CA ILE A 234 -6.34 5.19 3.48
C ILE A 234 -6.19 4.17 4.62
N ASP A 235 -7.22 3.94 5.44
CA ASP A 235 -7.12 3.22 6.73
C ASP A 235 -5.97 3.77 7.58
N VAL A 236 -6.06 5.02 8.00
CA VAL A 236 -4.97 5.76 8.68
C VAL A 236 -4.39 5.02 9.87
N TYR A 237 -5.21 4.31 10.63
CA TYR A 237 -4.78 3.53 11.79
C TYR A 237 -3.92 2.30 11.44
N THR A 238 -3.77 1.98 10.14
CA THR A 238 -2.89 0.90 9.68
C THR A 238 -1.48 1.37 9.30
N GLN A 239 -1.22 2.67 9.37
CA GLN A 239 0.06 3.27 9.01
C GLN A 239 1.03 3.28 10.22
N ASP A 240 2.33 3.21 9.97
CA ASP A 240 3.34 3.41 11.02
C ASP A 240 3.29 4.86 11.55
N LEU A 241 2.96 5.83 10.66
CA LEU A 241 2.71 7.24 10.97
C LEU A 241 1.52 7.73 10.16
N GLY A 242 0.45 8.17 10.82
CA GLY A 242 -0.74 8.73 10.22
C GLY A 242 -0.91 10.20 10.60
N PHE A 243 -1.23 11.03 9.61
CA PHE A 243 -1.58 12.43 9.77
C PHE A 243 -3.07 12.61 9.46
N ILE A 244 -3.87 12.87 10.49
CA ILE A 244 -5.31 13.14 10.39
C ILE A 244 -5.47 14.66 10.31
N ALA A 245 -5.78 15.17 9.12
CA ALA A 245 -5.84 16.58 8.86
C ALA A 245 -6.97 17.28 9.64
N ILE A 246 -6.64 18.41 10.22
CA ILE A 246 -7.61 19.36 10.80
C ILE A 246 -7.69 20.55 9.86
N ALA A 247 -8.85 20.67 9.20
CA ALA A 247 -9.10 21.70 8.23
C ALA A 247 -9.66 22.96 8.89
N GLY A 248 -9.27 24.12 8.36
CA GLY A 248 -9.78 25.42 8.71
C GLY A 248 -10.15 26.24 7.47
N PRO A 249 -10.59 27.49 7.63
CA PRO A 249 -11.06 28.32 6.52
C PRO A 249 -10.01 28.61 5.43
N LYS A 250 -8.73 28.40 5.74
CA LYS A 250 -7.61 28.73 4.84
C LYS A 250 -6.85 27.48 4.35
N GLY A 251 -7.37 26.29 4.55
CA GLY A 251 -6.71 25.03 4.22
C GLY A 251 -6.43 24.17 5.45
N VAL A 252 -5.42 23.32 5.39
CA VAL A 252 -5.02 22.45 6.51
C VAL A 252 -4.27 23.26 7.56
N GLU A 253 -4.82 23.33 8.79
CA GLU A 253 -4.22 24.05 9.93
C GLU A 253 -3.14 23.23 10.63
N GLY A 254 -3.30 21.91 10.66
CA GLY A 254 -2.39 20.97 11.29
C GLY A 254 -2.95 19.57 11.30
N PHE A 255 -2.40 18.70 12.16
CA PHE A 255 -2.68 17.28 12.15
C PHE A 255 -2.81 16.68 13.54
N ASN A 256 -3.81 15.86 13.77
CA ASN A 256 -3.67 14.84 14.79
C ASN A 256 -2.72 13.77 14.27
N VAL A 257 -1.76 13.37 15.09
CA VAL A 257 -0.73 12.41 14.75
C VAL A 257 -1.07 11.05 15.35
N SER A 258 -1.12 10.01 14.52
CA SER A 258 -1.29 8.62 14.95
C SER A 258 -0.05 7.82 14.62
N ILE A 259 0.37 6.92 15.55
CA ILE A 259 1.60 6.15 15.43
C ILE A 259 1.40 4.66 15.73
N GLY A 260 2.20 3.81 15.10
CA GLY A 260 2.32 2.40 15.46
C GLY A 260 1.32 1.44 14.85
N GLY A 261 0.64 1.84 13.78
CA GLY A 261 -0.19 0.94 13.01
C GLY A 261 0.60 -0.06 12.16
N GLY A 262 0.03 -1.22 11.92
CA GLY A 262 0.65 -2.21 11.03
C GLY A 262 -0.08 -3.53 10.96
N MET A 263 -0.50 -3.91 9.76
CA MET A 263 -1.35 -5.10 9.54
C MET A 263 -0.56 -6.41 9.42
N GLY A 264 0.71 -6.37 8.98
CA GLY A 264 1.44 -7.60 8.70
C GLY A 264 1.76 -8.41 9.96
N ARG A 265 1.55 -9.73 9.86
CA ARG A 265 2.09 -10.73 10.78
C ARG A 265 2.89 -11.76 9.98
N THR A 266 3.73 -12.51 10.62
CA THR A 266 4.50 -13.62 10.03
C THR A 266 3.78 -14.93 10.33
N ASP A 267 3.70 -15.81 9.35
CA ASP A 267 3.10 -17.13 9.56
C ASP A 267 3.92 -17.94 10.56
N ASN A 268 3.22 -18.68 11.41
CA ASN A 268 3.81 -19.49 12.49
C ASN A 268 4.64 -18.73 13.55
N GLU A 269 4.51 -17.37 13.57
CA GLU A 269 5.15 -16.51 14.58
C GLU A 269 4.06 -15.82 15.43
N PRO A 270 3.59 -16.47 16.50
CA PRO A 270 2.43 -16.01 17.28
C PRO A 270 2.66 -14.68 17.99
N HIS A 271 3.92 -14.30 18.23
CA HIS A 271 4.29 -13.00 18.78
C HIS A 271 4.25 -11.85 17.75
N THR A 272 3.85 -12.14 16.51
CA THR A 272 3.58 -11.13 15.49
C THR A 272 2.07 -10.98 15.27
N TYR A 273 1.58 -9.74 15.29
CA TYR A 273 0.15 -9.44 15.28
C TYR A 273 -0.15 -8.13 14.53
N PRO A 274 -1.38 -7.95 13.99
CA PRO A 274 -1.84 -6.66 13.51
C PRO A 274 -2.06 -5.69 14.69
N ARG A 275 -1.79 -4.41 14.46
CA ARG A 275 -2.00 -3.35 15.46
C ARG A 275 -2.55 -2.10 14.78
N LEU A 276 -3.50 -1.43 15.44
CA LEU A 276 -3.96 -0.09 15.08
C LEU A 276 -3.05 0.96 15.71
N ALA A 277 -2.93 2.10 15.04
CA ALA A 277 -2.18 3.25 15.54
C ALA A 277 -2.92 3.97 16.65
N ASP A 278 -2.15 4.51 17.61
CA ASP A 278 -2.67 5.39 18.67
C ASP A 278 -2.53 6.85 18.25
N VAL A 279 -3.56 7.66 18.50
CA VAL A 279 -3.52 9.12 18.35
C VAL A 279 -2.81 9.72 19.56
N ILE A 280 -1.66 10.35 19.36
CA ILE A 280 -0.79 10.85 20.44
C ILE A 280 -0.93 12.35 20.72
N GLY A 281 -1.60 13.10 19.85
CA GLY A 281 -1.86 14.53 20.01
C GLY A 281 -1.89 15.27 18.69
N TYR A 282 -1.94 16.59 18.76
CA TYR A 282 -2.02 17.48 17.61
C TYR A 282 -0.72 18.28 17.42
N ILE A 283 -0.38 18.54 16.17
CA ILE A 283 0.70 19.45 15.77
C ILE A 283 0.18 20.49 14.77
N PRO A 284 0.63 21.75 14.84
CA PRO A 284 0.38 22.73 13.79
C PRO A 284 1.15 22.36 12.51
N ARG A 285 0.69 22.90 11.37
CA ARG A 285 1.19 22.58 10.02
C ARG A 285 2.71 22.74 9.85
N ASP A 286 3.29 23.78 10.44
CA ASP A 286 4.72 24.11 10.35
C ASP A 286 5.62 23.08 11.09
N ARG A 287 5.04 22.23 11.92
CA ARG A 287 5.77 21.14 12.61
C ARG A 287 5.76 19.81 11.87
N LEU A 288 5.13 19.73 10.71
CA LEU A 288 4.93 18.48 9.97
C LEU A 288 6.25 17.73 9.68
N ILE A 289 7.25 18.39 9.15
CA ILE A 289 8.55 17.77 8.84
C ILE A 289 9.29 17.38 10.10
N ALA A 290 9.34 18.24 11.12
CA ALA A 290 9.99 17.95 12.39
C ALA A 290 9.36 16.72 13.09
N ALA A 291 8.03 16.59 13.06
CA ALA A 291 7.33 15.43 13.59
C ALA A 291 7.64 14.16 12.78
N THR A 292 7.69 14.26 11.45
CA THR A 292 8.05 13.14 10.57
C THR A 292 9.45 12.60 10.89
N ASP A 293 10.43 13.49 10.97
CA ASP A 293 11.82 13.14 11.29
C ASP A 293 11.95 12.55 12.70
N ALA A 294 11.24 13.14 13.67
CA ALA A 294 11.26 12.66 15.05
C ALA A 294 10.70 11.24 15.17
N VAL A 295 9.53 10.96 14.57
CA VAL A 295 8.90 9.63 14.61
C VAL A 295 9.74 8.59 13.87
N MET A 296 10.20 8.90 12.67
CA MET A 296 11.08 7.99 11.90
C MET A 296 12.43 7.78 12.58
N GLY A 297 12.98 8.80 13.22
CA GLY A 297 14.20 8.72 13.99
C GLY A 297 14.08 7.80 15.20
N VAL A 298 12.92 7.76 15.88
CA VAL A 298 12.68 6.78 16.96
C VAL A 298 12.72 5.35 16.40
N GLN A 299 12.07 5.08 15.27
CA GLN A 299 12.12 3.74 14.67
C GLN A 299 13.53 3.38 14.20
N ARG A 300 14.28 4.32 13.61
CA ARG A 300 15.64 4.11 13.15
C ARG A 300 16.57 3.70 14.29
N ASP A 301 16.49 4.40 15.43
CA ASP A 301 17.45 4.28 16.51
C ASP A 301 17.06 3.22 17.55
N PHE A 302 15.77 2.96 17.76
CA PHE A 302 15.26 2.05 18.78
C PHE A 302 14.55 0.81 18.25
N GLY A 303 14.28 0.74 16.94
CA GLY A 303 13.67 -0.42 16.33
C GLY A 303 14.54 -1.67 16.45
N ASN A 304 13.93 -2.82 16.63
CA ASN A 304 14.63 -4.10 16.79
C ASN A 304 15.37 -4.47 15.49
N ARG A 305 16.70 -4.47 15.54
CA ARG A 305 17.57 -4.84 14.41
C ARG A 305 18.13 -6.25 14.53
N ALA A 306 17.96 -6.92 15.67
CA ALA A 306 18.40 -8.28 15.89
C ALA A 306 17.36 -9.29 15.38
N GLU A 307 16.08 -9.03 15.64
CA GLU A 307 14.97 -9.93 15.29
C GLU A 307 14.05 -9.29 14.25
N ARG A 308 14.19 -9.72 12.98
CA ARG A 308 13.46 -9.13 11.86
C ARG A 308 11.93 -9.27 11.95
N ALA A 309 11.41 -10.32 12.58
CA ALA A 309 9.98 -10.53 12.78
C ALA A 309 9.37 -9.40 13.63
N ARG A 310 10.12 -8.87 14.58
CA ARG A 310 9.73 -7.79 15.50
C ARG A 310 10.32 -6.42 15.16
N ALA A 311 10.86 -6.23 13.96
CA ALA A 311 11.52 -4.99 13.55
C ALA A 311 10.56 -3.85 13.14
N ARG A 312 9.21 -4.07 13.11
CA ARG A 312 8.22 -3.04 12.77
C ARG A 312 8.04 -2.05 13.93
N PHE A 313 7.74 -0.78 13.59
CA PHE A 313 7.56 0.30 14.56
C PHE A 313 6.50 0.00 15.65
N LYS A 314 5.42 -0.68 15.30
CA LYS A 314 4.40 -1.13 16.26
C LYS A 314 4.98 -1.92 17.45
N TYR A 315 5.97 -2.75 17.21
CA TYR A 315 6.64 -3.52 18.26
C TYR A 315 7.60 -2.65 19.08
N THR A 316 8.25 -1.67 18.46
CA THR A 316 9.04 -0.68 19.19
C THR A 316 8.19 0.08 20.19
N ILE A 317 6.94 0.44 19.82
CA ILE A 317 5.99 1.11 20.72
C ILE A 317 5.56 0.18 21.85
N ASP A 318 5.20 -1.07 21.54
CA ASP A 318 4.74 -2.02 22.56
C ASP A 318 5.88 -2.41 23.53
N ASP A 319 7.10 -2.55 23.04
CA ASP A 319 8.28 -2.90 23.85
C ASP A 319 8.76 -1.72 24.75
N LYS A 320 8.63 -0.47 24.29
CA LYS A 320 9.08 0.73 25.03
C LYS A 320 7.97 1.40 25.83
N GLY A 321 6.72 1.19 25.47
CA GLY A 321 5.56 1.91 25.99
C GLY A 321 5.25 3.20 25.22
N LEU A 322 3.96 3.47 25.01
CA LEU A 322 3.48 4.60 24.21
C LEU A 322 3.94 5.95 24.76
N ASP A 323 3.87 6.12 26.09
CA ASP A 323 4.28 7.38 26.76
C ASP A 323 5.77 7.67 26.58
N TRP A 324 6.60 6.63 26.67
CA TRP A 324 8.03 6.78 26.44
C TRP A 324 8.30 7.19 24.99
N VAL A 325 7.66 6.52 24.02
CA VAL A 325 7.83 6.83 22.59
C VAL A 325 7.36 8.26 22.30
N LYS A 326 6.21 8.68 22.85
CA LYS A 326 5.71 10.06 22.71
C LYS A 326 6.71 11.07 23.26
N GLY A 327 7.21 10.85 24.47
CA GLY A 327 8.20 11.74 25.11
C GLY A 327 9.51 11.84 24.30
N GLU A 328 9.97 10.73 23.71
CA GLU A 328 11.16 10.73 22.87
C GLU A 328 10.92 11.47 21.53
N ILE A 329 9.72 11.35 20.94
CA ILE A 329 9.33 12.13 19.76
C ILE A 329 9.31 13.63 20.10
N GLU A 330 8.68 14.04 21.21
CA GLU A 330 8.63 15.43 21.66
C GLU A 330 10.04 16.01 21.90
N ARG A 331 10.90 15.23 22.54
CA ARG A 331 12.31 15.61 22.75
C ARG A 331 13.04 15.88 21.44
N ARG A 332 12.86 15.03 20.42
CA ARG A 332 13.47 15.17 19.08
C ARG A 332 12.86 16.33 18.30
N MET A 333 11.56 16.50 18.40
CA MET A 333 10.83 17.58 17.72
C MET A 333 11.10 18.96 18.35
N GLY A 334 11.58 18.98 19.61
CA GLY A 334 11.82 20.21 20.38
C GLY A 334 10.54 20.95 20.81
N SER A 335 9.40 20.27 20.79
CA SER A 335 8.11 20.79 21.24
C SER A 335 7.18 19.64 21.61
N SER A 336 6.25 19.90 22.54
CA SER A 336 5.23 18.93 22.96
C SER A 336 4.05 18.90 21.98
N PHE A 337 3.36 17.77 21.94
CA PHE A 337 2.05 17.67 21.28
C PHE A 337 0.99 18.48 22.04
N GLU A 338 0.16 19.19 21.30
CA GLU A 338 -1.09 19.72 21.83
C GLU A 338 -2.11 18.58 22.05
N PRO A 339 -3.17 18.79 22.86
CA PRO A 339 -4.29 17.84 22.92
C PRO A 339 -4.87 17.59 21.53
N ALA A 340 -5.20 16.32 21.23
CA ALA A 340 -5.83 15.97 19.97
C ALA A 340 -7.13 16.77 19.75
N ARG A 341 -7.32 17.26 18.53
CA ARG A 341 -8.54 18.01 18.14
C ARG A 341 -9.63 17.03 17.72
N PRO A 342 -10.92 17.35 17.93
CA PRO A 342 -12.03 16.51 17.53
C PRO A 342 -12.02 16.21 16.02
N PHE A 343 -12.31 14.98 15.66
CA PHE A 343 -12.54 14.53 14.29
C PHE A 343 -13.45 13.30 14.31
N GLN A 344 -14.04 12.96 13.18
CA GLN A 344 -14.88 11.77 13.01
C GLN A 344 -14.70 11.24 11.59
N PHE A 345 -14.71 9.92 11.47
CA PHE A 345 -14.83 9.21 10.20
C PHE A 345 -16.25 8.67 10.04
N ASP A 346 -16.79 8.77 8.82
CA ASP A 346 -18.09 8.23 8.45
C ASP A 346 -18.04 7.31 7.22
N SER A 347 -16.87 7.20 6.59
CA SER A 347 -16.66 6.36 5.41
C SER A 347 -15.20 5.91 5.27
N ASN A 348 -14.97 4.81 4.54
CA ASN A 348 -13.64 4.36 4.13
C ASN A 348 -13.60 3.82 2.69
N GLY A 349 -14.73 3.79 2.00
CA GLY A 349 -14.88 3.37 0.62
C GLY A 349 -14.70 4.52 -0.38
N ASP A 350 -14.60 4.16 -1.67
CA ASP A 350 -14.56 5.11 -2.75
C ASP A 350 -15.98 5.58 -3.13
N GLN A 351 -16.09 6.81 -3.63
CA GLN A 351 -17.35 7.36 -4.16
C GLN A 351 -17.32 7.25 -5.68
N PHE A 352 -18.17 6.39 -6.25
CA PHE A 352 -18.16 6.06 -7.68
C PHE A 352 -18.97 7.01 -8.54
N GLY A 353 -18.62 7.07 -9.84
CA GLY A 353 -19.31 7.92 -10.83
C GLY A 353 -18.81 9.36 -10.84
N TRP A 354 -19.64 10.27 -11.40
CA TRP A 354 -19.30 11.68 -11.56
C TRP A 354 -19.57 12.49 -10.29
N HIS A 355 -18.58 13.28 -9.90
CA HIS A 355 -18.65 14.26 -8.81
C HIS A 355 -18.11 15.60 -9.28
N GLN A 356 -18.61 16.69 -8.71
CA GLN A 356 -18.14 18.04 -9.02
C GLN A 356 -17.26 18.57 -7.89
N ASN A 357 -16.15 19.21 -8.26
CA ASN A 357 -15.23 19.89 -7.35
C ASN A 357 -15.77 21.25 -6.93
N ASP A 358 -15.17 21.84 -5.90
CA ASP A 358 -15.45 23.22 -5.49
C ASP A 358 -15.08 24.28 -6.56
N ASN A 359 -14.18 23.95 -7.49
CA ASN A 359 -13.77 24.81 -8.62
C ASN A 359 -14.63 24.63 -9.88
N GLY A 360 -15.67 23.78 -9.83
CA GLY A 360 -16.59 23.50 -10.95
C GLY A 360 -16.10 22.46 -11.96
N ARG A 361 -14.88 21.93 -11.84
CA ARG A 361 -14.41 20.78 -12.64
C ARG A 361 -15.03 19.49 -12.12
N LEU A 362 -14.93 18.43 -12.90
CA LEU A 362 -15.57 17.15 -12.62
C LEU A 362 -14.53 16.05 -12.39
N ASN A 363 -14.87 15.09 -11.55
CA ASN A 363 -14.11 13.87 -11.31
C ASN A 363 -14.99 12.65 -11.56
N TYR A 364 -14.45 11.64 -12.21
CA TYR A 364 -15.12 10.35 -12.41
C TYR A 364 -14.35 9.22 -11.74
N THR A 365 -14.95 8.58 -10.76
CA THR A 365 -14.35 7.40 -10.14
C THR A 365 -14.80 6.14 -10.87
N LEU A 366 -13.82 5.38 -11.35
CA LEU A 366 -13.98 4.12 -12.07
C LEU A 366 -13.61 2.95 -11.16
N PHE A 367 -14.50 1.97 -11.01
CA PHE A 367 -14.20 0.72 -10.35
C PHE A 367 -13.25 -0.14 -11.19
N ILE A 368 -12.21 -0.67 -10.55
CA ILE A 368 -11.23 -1.56 -11.17
C ILE A 368 -11.08 -2.80 -10.28
N ALA A 369 -11.56 -3.94 -10.74
CA ALA A 369 -11.52 -5.17 -9.97
C ALA A 369 -10.09 -5.49 -9.48
N ASN A 370 -9.88 -5.43 -8.16
CA ASN A 370 -8.60 -5.68 -7.50
C ASN A 370 -7.42 -4.86 -8.05
N GLY A 371 -7.70 -3.75 -8.70
CA GLY A 371 -6.69 -2.85 -9.28
C GLY A 371 -6.01 -3.35 -10.54
N ARG A 372 -6.49 -4.41 -11.18
CA ARG A 372 -5.88 -4.96 -12.40
C ARG A 372 -6.36 -4.19 -13.63
N VAL A 373 -5.46 -3.46 -14.27
CA VAL A 373 -5.67 -2.80 -15.57
C VAL A 373 -5.15 -3.73 -16.66
N SER A 374 -6.05 -4.39 -17.38
CA SER A 374 -5.78 -5.26 -18.52
C SER A 374 -7.02 -5.36 -19.40
N ASN A 375 -6.83 -5.58 -20.69
CA ASN A 375 -7.96 -5.77 -21.61
C ASN A 375 -8.54 -7.18 -21.45
N LEU A 376 -9.86 -7.23 -21.31
CA LEU A 376 -10.65 -8.45 -21.29
C LEU A 376 -11.70 -8.37 -22.41
N GLU A 377 -12.29 -9.51 -22.78
CA GLU A 377 -13.41 -9.54 -23.71
C GLU A 377 -14.57 -8.70 -23.17
N GLY A 378 -15.07 -7.78 -23.97
CA GLY A 378 -16.13 -6.84 -23.57
C GLY A 378 -15.71 -5.68 -22.65
N CYS A 379 -14.50 -5.68 -22.09
CA CYS A 379 -14.01 -4.63 -21.19
C CYS A 379 -12.54 -4.31 -21.47
N ARG A 380 -12.28 -3.35 -22.38
CA ARG A 380 -10.92 -2.97 -22.80
C ARG A 380 -10.37 -1.80 -21.97
N ILE A 381 -10.25 -2.02 -20.67
CA ILE A 381 -9.90 -0.94 -19.70
C ILE A 381 -8.54 -0.29 -19.99
N MET A 382 -7.54 -1.07 -20.39
CA MET A 382 -6.20 -0.54 -20.69
C MET A 382 -6.23 0.38 -21.93
N ASP A 383 -6.95 -0.02 -22.98
CA ASP A 383 -7.12 0.80 -24.19
C ASP A 383 -7.98 2.03 -23.92
N GLY A 384 -9.05 1.88 -23.16
CA GLY A 384 -9.95 2.97 -22.80
C GLY A 384 -9.24 4.06 -21.99
N LEU A 385 -8.50 3.67 -20.96
CA LEU A 385 -7.73 4.63 -20.15
C LEU A 385 -6.62 5.30 -20.95
N ARG A 386 -5.99 4.61 -21.91
CA ARG A 386 -5.04 5.22 -22.85
C ARG A 386 -5.74 6.23 -23.76
N ALA A 387 -6.91 5.90 -24.33
CA ALA A 387 -7.66 6.82 -25.16
C ALA A 387 -8.09 8.07 -24.38
N ILE A 388 -8.56 7.90 -23.14
CA ILE A 388 -8.87 9.02 -22.23
C ILE A 388 -7.63 9.87 -21.97
N ALA A 389 -6.47 9.27 -21.66
CA ALA A 389 -5.23 10.00 -21.39
C ALA A 389 -4.76 10.86 -22.56
N HIS A 390 -5.10 10.51 -23.82
CA HIS A 390 -4.79 11.33 -24.99
C HIS A 390 -5.61 12.60 -25.13
N VAL A 391 -6.78 12.67 -24.50
CA VAL A 391 -7.70 13.81 -24.61
C VAL A 391 -7.91 14.54 -23.29
N HIS A 392 -7.42 13.99 -22.17
CA HIS A 392 -7.63 14.50 -20.82
C HIS A 392 -6.51 15.46 -20.43
N ASP A 393 -6.89 16.68 -20.06
CA ASP A 393 -5.98 17.75 -19.64
C ASP A 393 -5.73 17.81 -18.12
N GLY A 394 -6.44 16.98 -17.34
CA GLY A 394 -6.31 16.87 -15.90
C GLY A 394 -5.32 15.77 -15.46
N VAL A 395 -5.65 15.13 -14.36
CA VAL A 395 -4.81 14.07 -13.76
C VAL A 395 -5.62 12.80 -13.49
N PHE A 396 -4.92 11.70 -13.34
CA PHE A 396 -5.44 10.46 -12.78
C PHE A 396 -5.05 10.38 -11.31
N ARG A 397 -5.98 9.93 -10.43
CA ARG A 397 -5.71 9.67 -9.02
C ARG A 397 -6.00 8.22 -8.70
N LEU A 398 -5.01 7.50 -8.24
CA LEU A 398 -5.17 6.12 -7.77
C LEU A 398 -5.75 6.16 -6.37
N THR A 399 -6.82 5.38 -6.12
CA THR A 399 -7.39 5.31 -4.78
C THR A 399 -6.68 4.27 -3.92
N PRO A 400 -6.73 4.40 -2.59
CA PRO A 400 -6.22 3.39 -1.65
C PRO A 400 -6.99 2.05 -1.72
N ASN A 401 -8.18 2.06 -2.35
CA ASN A 401 -9.04 0.90 -2.58
C ASN A 401 -8.85 0.26 -3.96
N GLN A 402 -7.74 0.60 -4.65
CA GLN A 402 -7.32 0.02 -5.94
C GLN A 402 -8.16 0.47 -7.15
N ASN A 403 -8.92 1.55 -7.03
CA ASN A 403 -9.69 2.15 -8.08
C ASN A 403 -8.99 3.39 -8.67
N LEU A 404 -9.63 4.04 -9.63
CA LEU A 404 -9.07 5.18 -10.34
C LEU A 404 -10.07 6.32 -10.43
N ILE A 405 -9.59 7.54 -10.16
CA ILE A 405 -10.33 8.77 -10.42
C ILE A 405 -9.73 9.46 -11.65
N ILE A 406 -10.54 9.69 -12.68
CA ILE A 406 -10.23 10.62 -13.77
C ILE A 406 -10.60 12.00 -13.23
N ALA A 407 -9.58 12.78 -12.84
CA ALA A 407 -9.77 13.97 -12.02
C ALA A 407 -9.52 15.27 -12.80
N ASP A 408 -10.18 16.33 -12.39
CA ASP A 408 -10.09 17.66 -13.01
C ASP A 408 -10.53 17.68 -14.49
N VAL A 409 -11.64 17.02 -14.81
CA VAL A 409 -12.24 17.02 -16.13
C VAL A 409 -13.00 18.36 -16.34
N ALA A 410 -12.73 19.04 -17.45
CA ALA A 410 -13.51 20.22 -17.82
C ALA A 410 -14.97 19.82 -18.10
N ALA A 411 -15.93 20.66 -17.71
CA ALA A 411 -17.36 20.31 -17.81
C ALA A 411 -17.82 20.00 -19.25
N ASP A 412 -17.24 20.68 -20.24
CA ASP A 412 -17.51 20.45 -21.67
C ASP A 412 -16.81 19.18 -22.21
N ALA A 413 -15.76 18.69 -21.58
CA ALA A 413 -15.09 17.44 -21.95
C ALA A 413 -15.80 16.18 -21.45
N ARG A 414 -16.74 16.29 -20.49
CA ARG A 414 -17.46 15.16 -19.90
C ARG A 414 -18.08 14.21 -20.94
N ALA A 415 -18.82 14.77 -21.91
CA ALA A 415 -19.48 13.95 -22.93
C ALA A 415 -18.48 13.13 -23.77
N GLY A 416 -17.29 13.67 -24.02
CA GLY A 416 -16.20 12.94 -24.68
C GLY A 416 -15.66 11.80 -23.86
N ILE A 417 -15.48 11.99 -22.55
CA ILE A 417 -15.07 10.93 -21.62
C ILE A 417 -16.15 9.84 -21.52
N ASP A 418 -17.45 10.21 -21.40
CA ASP A 418 -18.55 9.25 -21.37
C ASP A 418 -18.61 8.40 -22.65
N ALA A 419 -18.38 9.01 -23.82
CA ALA A 419 -18.32 8.29 -25.09
C ALA A 419 -17.16 7.29 -25.13
N LEU A 420 -15.97 7.65 -24.64
CA LEU A 420 -14.85 6.73 -24.55
C LEU A 420 -15.11 5.60 -23.54
N LEU A 421 -15.68 5.90 -22.36
CA LEU A 421 -16.07 4.87 -21.41
C LEU A 421 -17.03 3.84 -22.05
N ALA A 422 -18.00 4.31 -22.83
CA ALA A 422 -18.93 3.42 -23.54
C ALA A 422 -18.24 2.63 -24.65
N GLU A 423 -17.41 3.25 -25.48
CA GLU A 423 -16.68 2.60 -26.59
C GLU A 423 -15.80 1.44 -26.13
N TYR A 424 -15.18 1.59 -24.97
CA TYR A 424 -14.25 0.59 -24.42
C TYR A 424 -14.91 -0.38 -23.43
N GLY A 425 -16.24 -0.32 -23.25
CA GLY A 425 -16.99 -1.22 -22.37
C GLY A 425 -16.80 -0.92 -20.88
N LEU A 426 -16.57 0.34 -20.52
CA LEU A 426 -16.33 0.80 -19.14
C LEU A 426 -17.55 1.52 -18.53
N ALA A 427 -18.59 1.81 -19.30
CA ALA A 427 -19.75 2.58 -18.84
C ALA A 427 -20.44 1.94 -17.61
N ASP A 428 -20.55 0.60 -17.61
CA ASP A 428 -21.20 -0.16 -16.57
C ASP A 428 -20.25 -0.71 -15.50
N SER A 429 -18.97 -0.30 -15.50
CA SER A 429 -17.98 -0.81 -14.54
C SER A 429 -18.37 -0.56 -13.08
N ASN A 430 -19.11 0.52 -12.81
CA ASN A 430 -19.59 0.88 -11.48
C ASN A 430 -20.94 0.22 -11.11
N ALA A 431 -21.62 -0.47 -12.04
CA ALA A 431 -22.88 -1.14 -11.80
C ALA A 431 -22.67 -2.52 -11.14
N GLN A 432 -22.14 -2.51 -9.92
CA GLN A 432 -21.77 -3.69 -9.14
C GLN A 432 -22.50 -3.70 -7.79
N SER A 433 -22.52 -4.86 -7.11
CA SER A 433 -22.99 -4.92 -5.72
C SER A 433 -22.17 -4.03 -4.80
N ALA A 434 -22.78 -3.54 -3.73
CA ALA A 434 -22.07 -2.71 -2.75
C ALA A 434 -20.88 -3.47 -2.11
N LEU A 435 -21.00 -4.78 -1.90
CA LEU A 435 -19.90 -5.62 -1.43
C LEU A 435 -18.72 -5.62 -2.42
N ARG A 436 -19.00 -5.77 -3.73
CA ARG A 436 -17.95 -5.79 -4.77
C ARG A 436 -17.24 -4.46 -4.87
N LEU A 437 -17.96 -3.35 -4.82
CA LEU A 437 -17.38 -1.99 -4.82
C LEU A 437 -16.49 -1.74 -3.59
N ASN A 438 -16.75 -2.41 -2.47
CA ASN A 438 -15.97 -2.32 -1.23
C ASN A 438 -14.98 -3.49 -1.03
N SER A 439 -14.56 -4.14 -2.13
CA SER A 439 -13.64 -5.27 -2.09
C SER A 439 -12.20 -4.88 -2.40
N ILE A 440 -11.25 -5.52 -1.71
CA ILE A 440 -9.81 -5.32 -1.94
C ILE A 440 -9.09 -6.68 -1.89
N ALA A 441 -8.24 -6.97 -2.88
CA ALA A 441 -7.34 -8.11 -2.83
C ALA A 441 -5.86 -7.71 -2.96
N CYS A 442 -4.95 -8.52 -2.45
CA CYS A 442 -3.54 -8.44 -2.83
C CYS A 442 -3.28 -9.26 -4.10
N VAL A 443 -2.14 -9.05 -4.75
CA VAL A 443 -1.81 -9.77 -6.00
C VAL A 443 -1.75 -11.29 -5.81
N ALA A 444 -1.21 -11.77 -4.71
CA ALA A 444 -1.04 -13.17 -4.38
C ALA A 444 -0.39 -14.04 -5.48
N MET A 445 -0.95 -15.19 -5.78
CA MET A 445 -0.47 -16.06 -6.85
C MET A 445 -0.87 -15.48 -8.22
N PRO A 446 -0.11 -15.73 -9.30
CA PRO A 446 1.07 -16.58 -9.38
C PRO A 446 2.39 -15.86 -9.04
N THR A 447 2.43 -14.53 -9.00
CA THR A 447 3.68 -13.78 -8.98
C THR A 447 4.29 -13.58 -7.59
N CYS A 448 3.48 -13.48 -6.52
CA CYS A 448 4.01 -13.22 -5.18
C CYS A 448 4.64 -14.47 -4.56
N GLY A 449 5.97 -14.45 -4.34
CA GLY A 449 6.70 -15.55 -3.70
C GLY A 449 6.30 -15.86 -2.26
N LEU A 450 5.57 -14.96 -1.59
CA LEU A 450 5.10 -15.13 -0.20
C LEU A 450 3.64 -15.63 -0.12
N ALA A 451 2.91 -15.69 -1.23
CA ALA A 451 1.52 -16.12 -1.23
C ALA A 451 1.41 -17.62 -0.89
N MET A 452 0.45 -17.97 -0.06
CA MET A 452 0.09 -19.33 0.34
C MET A 452 -1.19 -19.78 -0.37
N ALA A 453 -2.02 -18.81 -0.79
CA ALA A 453 -3.26 -19.01 -1.54
C ALA A 453 -3.47 -17.88 -2.56
N GLU A 454 -4.50 -18.04 -3.38
CA GLU A 454 -5.00 -17.00 -4.28
C GLU A 454 -5.57 -15.80 -3.52
N ALA A 455 -5.66 -14.65 -4.21
CA ALA A 455 -6.45 -13.51 -3.76
C ALA A 455 -7.04 -12.73 -4.95
N GLU A 456 -6.22 -12.00 -5.73
CA GLU A 456 -6.69 -11.17 -6.85
C GLU A 456 -7.51 -11.95 -7.87
N ARG A 457 -7.05 -13.14 -8.28
CA ARG A 457 -7.72 -13.96 -9.29
C ARG A 457 -8.98 -14.65 -8.78
N TYR A 458 -9.05 -14.90 -7.47
CA TYR A 458 -10.12 -15.70 -6.86
C TYR A 458 -11.25 -14.85 -6.26
N LEU A 459 -10.93 -13.68 -5.68
CA LEU A 459 -11.92 -12.87 -4.97
C LEU A 459 -13.15 -12.48 -5.84
N PRO A 460 -13.01 -12.11 -7.12
CA PRO A 460 -14.17 -11.78 -7.96
C PRO A 460 -15.18 -12.92 -8.08
N ASP A 461 -14.71 -14.16 -8.23
CA ASP A 461 -15.57 -15.35 -8.34
C ASP A 461 -16.24 -15.67 -7.00
N LEU A 462 -15.52 -15.55 -5.90
CA LEU A 462 -16.09 -15.72 -4.57
C LEU A 462 -17.19 -14.68 -4.30
N ILE A 463 -16.95 -13.41 -4.65
CA ILE A 463 -17.96 -12.34 -4.50
C ILE A 463 -19.21 -12.66 -5.33
N THR A 464 -19.09 -13.17 -6.56
CA THR A 464 -20.25 -13.54 -7.37
C THR A 464 -21.14 -14.56 -6.63
N ARG A 465 -20.54 -15.51 -5.90
CA ARG A 465 -21.30 -16.48 -5.08
C ARG A 465 -21.89 -15.85 -3.82
N ILE A 466 -21.18 -14.91 -3.21
CA ILE A 466 -21.68 -14.16 -2.05
C ILE A 466 -22.81 -13.21 -2.48
N ASP A 467 -22.71 -12.57 -3.66
CA ASP A 467 -23.75 -11.70 -4.20
C ASP A 467 -25.10 -12.43 -4.36
N ALA A 468 -25.09 -13.71 -4.74
CA ALA A 468 -26.31 -14.52 -4.78
C ALA A 468 -26.93 -14.67 -3.38
N ILE A 469 -26.13 -14.89 -2.35
CA ILE A 469 -26.59 -14.98 -0.96
C ILE A 469 -27.12 -13.62 -0.47
N LEU A 470 -26.45 -12.52 -0.82
CA LEU A 470 -26.88 -11.16 -0.48
C LEU A 470 -28.20 -10.81 -1.16
N ALA A 471 -28.39 -11.22 -2.44
CA ALA A 471 -29.63 -11.02 -3.18
C ALA A 471 -30.80 -11.73 -2.49
N ASP A 472 -30.64 -12.99 -2.10
CA ASP A 472 -31.65 -13.77 -1.38
C ASP A 472 -32.07 -13.15 -0.05
N ASN A 473 -31.20 -12.32 0.54
CA ASN A 473 -31.42 -11.63 1.80
C ASN A 473 -31.74 -10.12 1.65
N GLY A 474 -31.83 -9.59 0.42
CA GLY A 474 -32.12 -8.17 0.16
C GLY A 474 -30.99 -7.22 0.58
N LEU A 475 -29.72 -7.67 0.52
CA LEU A 475 -28.53 -6.96 0.99
C LEU A 475 -27.55 -6.54 -0.11
N LEU A 476 -27.91 -6.60 -1.40
CA LEU A 476 -27.01 -6.26 -2.52
C LEU A 476 -26.47 -4.83 -2.46
N GLU A 477 -27.30 -3.90 -1.97
CA GLU A 477 -26.96 -2.48 -1.85
C GLU A 477 -26.36 -2.14 -0.47
N GLU A 478 -26.19 -3.13 0.40
CA GLU A 478 -25.62 -2.90 1.73
C GLU A 478 -24.09 -2.80 1.63
N PRO A 479 -23.48 -1.67 2.04
CA PRO A 479 -22.04 -1.52 2.00
C PRO A 479 -21.39 -2.38 3.08
N ILE A 480 -20.72 -3.44 2.65
CA ILE A 480 -19.94 -4.35 3.51
C ILE A 480 -18.52 -4.41 2.96
N THR A 481 -17.53 -4.26 3.83
CA THR A 481 -16.13 -4.33 3.41
C THR A 481 -15.62 -5.77 3.44
N ILE A 482 -15.06 -6.22 2.29
CA ILE A 482 -14.46 -7.55 2.17
C ILE A 482 -13.02 -7.45 1.64
N ARG A 483 -12.06 -8.09 2.33
CA ARG A 483 -10.66 -8.02 1.94
C ARG A 483 -9.97 -9.37 1.96
N MET A 484 -9.19 -9.66 0.91
CA MET A 484 -8.48 -10.93 0.78
C MET A 484 -6.97 -10.72 0.60
N SER A 485 -6.18 -11.44 1.39
CA SER A 485 -4.71 -11.52 1.24
C SER A 485 -4.28 -12.97 1.07
N GLY A 486 -3.39 -13.23 0.12
CA GLY A 486 -2.85 -14.58 -0.12
C GLY A 486 -1.94 -15.12 0.99
N CYS A 487 -1.63 -14.34 2.03
CA CYS A 487 -0.83 -14.73 3.19
C CYS A 487 -1.04 -13.76 4.37
N PRO A 488 -0.55 -14.09 5.60
CA PRO A 488 -0.72 -13.25 6.79
C PRO A 488 0.00 -11.88 6.76
N ASN A 489 0.83 -11.60 5.76
CA ASN A 489 1.46 -10.27 5.60
C ASN A 489 0.45 -9.13 5.42
N GLY A 490 -0.82 -9.42 5.08
CA GLY A 490 -1.92 -8.49 5.12
C GLY A 490 -1.79 -7.30 4.17
N CYS A 491 -1.37 -7.54 2.92
CA CYS A 491 -1.12 -6.47 1.95
C CYS A 491 -2.39 -5.72 1.53
N SER A 492 -3.56 -6.39 1.56
CA SER A 492 -4.88 -5.77 1.34
C SER A 492 -5.48 -5.13 2.60
N ARG A 493 -4.73 -4.99 3.68
CA ARG A 493 -5.20 -4.53 4.99
C ARG A 493 -6.40 -5.34 5.52
N PRO A 494 -6.34 -6.70 5.50
CA PRO A 494 -7.51 -7.54 5.77
C PRO A 494 -8.03 -7.39 7.19
N TYR A 495 -7.16 -7.11 8.16
CA TYR A 495 -7.51 -7.15 9.58
C TYR A 495 -8.36 -5.96 10.07
N VAL A 496 -8.67 -4.99 9.19
CA VAL A 496 -9.59 -3.87 9.50
C VAL A 496 -10.89 -3.94 8.68
N ALA A 497 -11.08 -4.98 7.86
CA ALA A 497 -12.33 -5.17 7.12
C ALA A 497 -13.37 -5.89 7.97
N GLU A 498 -14.65 -5.67 7.67
CA GLU A 498 -15.75 -6.38 8.32
C GLU A 498 -15.70 -7.88 8.04
N ILE A 499 -15.28 -8.26 6.82
CA ILE A 499 -15.01 -9.64 6.41
C ILE A 499 -13.62 -9.71 5.83
N ALA A 500 -12.82 -10.68 6.28
CA ALA A 500 -11.50 -10.87 5.69
C ALA A 500 -11.08 -12.32 5.60
N MET A 501 -10.23 -12.59 4.58
CA MET A 501 -9.61 -13.89 4.37
C MET A 501 -8.09 -13.72 4.22
N THR A 502 -7.33 -14.58 4.90
CA THR A 502 -5.88 -14.69 4.69
C THR A 502 -5.52 -16.11 4.28
N GLY A 503 -4.74 -16.24 3.22
CA GLY A 503 -4.32 -17.54 2.70
C GLY A 503 -3.50 -18.34 3.72
N ARG A 504 -3.76 -19.64 3.79
CA ARG A 504 -3.10 -20.63 4.65
C ARG A 504 -2.45 -21.76 3.84
N ALA A 505 -3.13 -22.20 2.79
CA ALA A 505 -2.69 -23.18 1.80
C ALA A 505 -3.50 -22.99 0.52
N PRO A 506 -3.15 -23.61 -0.63
CA PRO A 506 -3.94 -23.53 -1.85
C PRO A 506 -5.43 -23.85 -1.60
N GLY A 507 -6.33 -22.89 -1.92
CA GLY A 507 -7.76 -23.00 -1.68
C GLY A 507 -8.21 -23.00 -0.22
N LYS A 508 -7.31 -22.66 0.72
CA LYS A 508 -7.58 -22.64 2.17
C LYS A 508 -7.25 -21.29 2.77
N TYR A 509 -8.16 -20.80 3.61
CA TYR A 509 -8.09 -19.46 4.20
C TYR A 509 -8.46 -19.49 5.68
N ASN A 510 -7.89 -18.57 6.42
CA ASN A 510 -8.41 -18.16 7.72
C ASN A 510 -9.47 -17.10 7.49
N LEU A 511 -10.65 -17.25 8.10
CA LEU A 511 -11.78 -16.33 8.00
C LEU A 511 -11.84 -15.45 9.25
N TYR A 512 -11.93 -14.14 9.03
CA TYR A 512 -12.05 -13.11 10.05
C TYR A 512 -13.33 -12.31 9.84
N VAL A 513 -14.00 -11.90 10.91
CA VAL A 513 -15.17 -11.02 10.87
C VAL A 513 -15.14 -10.00 12.01
N GLY A 514 -15.96 -8.95 11.93
CA GLY A 514 -16.17 -7.98 12.99
C GLY A 514 -15.19 -6.81 13.03
N GLY A 515 -14.48 -6.51 11.93
CA GLY A 515 -13.78 -5.23 11.77
C GLY A 515 -14.75 -4.06 11.79
N GLY A 516 -14.29 -2.87 12.19
CA GLY A 516 -15.10 -1.65 12.13
C GLY A 516 -15.20 -1.14 10.69
N PHE A 517 -16.39 -0.67 10.28
CA PHE A 517 -16.61 -0.20 8.90
C PHE A 517 -15.67 0.94 8.51
N HIS A 518 -15.31 1.81 9.44
CA HIS A 518 -14.39 2.93 9.20
C HIS A 518 -12.91 2.62 9.48
N GLY A 519 -12.56 1.33 9.69
CA GLY A 519 -11.18 0.89 9.92
C GLY A 519 -10.66 1.14 11.35
N GLU A 520 -11.53 1.44 12.30
CA GLU A 520 -11.22 1.78 13.69
C GLU A 520 -11.13 0.57 14.64
N ARG A 521 -11.46 -0.63 14.15
CA ARG A 521 -11.45 -1.87 14.93
C ARG A 521 -10.86 -3.02 14.11
N LEU A 522 -10.00 -3.82 14.75
CA LEU A 522 -9.53 -5.08 14.18
C LEU A 522 -10.63 -6.13 14.20
N ASN A 523 -10.68 -6.94 13.16
CA ASN A 523 -11.51 -8.14 13.11
C ASN A 523 -10.89 -9.30 13.91
N VAL A 524 -11.68 -10.34 14.14
CA VAL A 524 -11.30 -11.54 14.89
C VAL A 524 -11.37 -12.76 13.97
N MET A 525 -10.39 -13.67 14.07
CA MET A 525 -10.41 -14.94 13.37
C MET A 525 -11.45 -15.86 13.99
N ILE A 526 -12.45 -16.25 13.20
CA ILE A 526 -13.51 -17.16 13.65
C ILE A 526 -13.34 -18.59 13.16
N ARG A 527 -12.59 -18.80 12.07
CA ARG A 527 -12.25 -20.12 11.52
C ARG A 527 -10.87 -20.13 10.92
N GLU A 528 -10.16 -21.22 11.13
CA GLU A 528 -8.83 -21.42 10.57
C GLU A 528 -8.86 -22.49 9.48
N ASN A 529 -8.11 -22.27 8.39
CA ASN A 529 -7.79 -23.24 7.35
C ASN A 529 -9.03 -23.88 6.67
N ILE A 530 -10.05 -23.07 6.39
CA ILE A 530 -11.30 -23.52 5.73
C ILE A 530 -11.28 -23.27 4.23
N GLY A 531 -12.09 -24.03 3.49
CA GLY A 531 -12.33 -23.86 2.05
C GLY A 531 -13.59 -23.07 1.76
N GLU A 532 -13.85 -22.83 0.46
CA GLU A 532 -14.95 -22.01 -0.04
C GLU A 532 -16.32 -22.40 0.50
N ALA A 533 -16.68 -23.70 0.45
CA ALA A 533 -18.01 -24.16 0.88
C ALA A 533 -18.31 -23.74 2.34
N ALA A 534 -17.33 -23.90 3.24
CA ALA A 534 -17.49 -23.49 4.63
C ALA A 534 -17.54 -21.96 4.79
N ILE A 535 -16.78 -21.19 3.96
CA ILE A 535 -16.85 -19.73 3.95
C ILE A 535 -18.27 -19.28 3.57
N LEU A 536 -18.83 -19.81 2.49
CA LEU A 536 -20.16 -19.45 2.00
C LEU A 536 -21.26 -19.84 2.98
N GLU A 537 -21.17 -21.03 3.61
CA GLU A 537 -22.10 -21.49 4.64
C GLU A 537 -22.13 -20.53 5.85
N ILE A 538 -20.95 -20.20 6.40
CA ILE A 538 -20.84 -19.30 7.56
C ILE A 538 -21.35 -17.90 7.22
N LEU A 539 -20.92 -17.33 6.10
CA LEU A 539 -21.36 -15.98 5.68
C LEU A 539 -22.85 -15.97 5.35
N GLY A 540 -23.40 -17.04 4.75
CA GLY A 540 -24.83 -17.17 4.47
C GLY A 540 -25.69 -17.16 5.73
N GLU A 541 -25.30 -17.86 6.79
CA GLU A 541 -25.94 -17.80 8.09
C GLU A 541 -25.89 -16.38 8.67
N GLN A 542 -24.70 -15.76 8.67
CA GLN A 542 -24.51 -14.42 9.24
C GLN A 542 -25.30 -13.35 8.48
N PHE A 543 -25.32 -13.37 7.14
CA PHE A 543 -26.12 -12.44 6.34
C PHE A 543 -27.62 -12.64 6.53
N GLY A 544 -28.10 -13.89 6.60
CA GLY A 544 -29.50 -14.19 6.89
C GLY A 544 -29.96 -13.66 8.25
N ARG A 545 -29.11 -13.73 9.26
CA ARG A 545 -29.38 -13.11 10.57
C ARG A 545 -29.28 -11.59 10.53
N PHE A 546 -28.25 -11.04 9.88
CA PHE A 546 -28.06 -9.60 9.73
C PHE A 546 -29.27 -8.95 9.06
N ALA A 547 -29.78 -9.53 7.98
CA ALA A 547 -30.97 -9.02 7.31
C ALA A 547 -32.20 -8.91 8.24
N ARG A 548 -32.37 -9.85 9.17
CA ARG A 548 -33.54 -9.90 10.08
C ARG A 548 -33.35 -9.17 11.39
N GLU A 549 -32.12 -9.08 11.91
CA GLU A 549 -31.83 -8.70 13.30
C GLU A 549 -31.04 -7.40 13.44
N ARG A 550 -30.56 -6.81 12.31
CA ARG A 550 -29.80 -5.55 12.36
C ARG A 550 -30.60 -4.39 12.89
N GLN A 551 -29.95 -3.49 13.59
CA GLN A 551 -30.50 -2.22 14.03
C GLN A 551 -30.39 -1.17 12.90
N PRO A 552 -31.23 -0.11 12.88
CA PRO A 552 -31.10 0.98 11.93
C PRO A 552 -29.70 1.61 11.96
N GLY A 553 -29.01 1.66 10.80
CA GLY A 553 -27.66 2.21 10.68
C GLY A 553 -26.54 1.32 11.19
N GLU A 554 -26.83 0.09 11.63
CA GLU A 554 -25.81 -0.86 12.11
C GLU A 554 -25.09 -1.50 10.93
N HIS A 555 -23.78 -1.36 10.88
CA HIS A 555 -22.92 -2.03 9.92
C HIS A 555 -22.72 -3.51 10.24
N PHE A 556 -22.37 -4.31 9.23
CA PHE A 556 -22.23 -5.76 9.39
C PHE A 556 -21.21 -6.14 10.48
N GLY A 557 -20.06 -5.47 10.53
CA GLY A 557 -19.02 -5.72 11.54
C GLY A 557 -19.51 -5.48 12.98
N ASP A 558 -20.36 -4.47 13.19
CA ASP A 558 -20.96 -4.17 14.51
C ASP A 558 -22.03 -5.19 14.88
N PHE A 559 -22.83 -5.59 13.90
CA PHE A 559 -23.81 -6.66 14.08
C PHE A 559 -23.14 -7.97 14.52
N VAL A 560 -22.05 -8.38 13.85
CA VAL A 560 -21.34 -9.65 14.18
C VAL A 560 -20.85 -9.64 15.64
N LEU A 561 -20.37 -8.47 16.10
CA LEU A 561 -19.95 -8.27 17.49
C LEU A 561 -21.14 -8.39 18.46
N ARG A 562 -22.22 -7.65 18.20
CA ARG A 562 -23.42 -7.65 19.04
C ARG A 562 -24.13 -9.02 19.06
N ALA A 563 -24.16 -9.70 17.93
CA ALA A 563 -24.77 -11.02 17.79
C ALA A 563 -23.96 -12.17 18.43
N GLY A 564 -22.78 -11.87 18.98
CA GLY A 564 -21.99 -12.82 19.76
C GLY A 564 -21.13 -13.79 18.93
N TYR A 565 -20.97 -13.57 17.64
CA TYR A 565 -20.16 -14.45 16.77
C TYR A 565 -18.67 -14.47 17.15
N LEU A 566 -18.17 -13.43 17.82
CA LEU A 566 -16.77 -13.33 18.22
C LEU A 566 -16.46 -14.08 19.55
N ASN A 567 -17.49 -14.49 20.28
CA ASN A 567 -17.33 -15.21 21.55
C ASN A 567 -17.23 -16.74 21.36
N ALA A 568 -17.39 -17.22 20.13
CA ALA A 568 -17.37 -18.65 19.78
C ALA A 568 -16.04 -19.10 19.15
N ALA A 569 -15.00 -18.26 19.20
CA ALA A 569 -13.68 -18.51 18.62
C ALA A 569 -12.65 -19.01 19.65
#